data_c3669c5a68dda1c43aec772cef69d70c
#
_entry.id   c3669c5a68dda1c43aec772cef69d70c
#
_cell.length_a   1.000
_cell.length_b   1.000
_cell.length_c   1.000
_cell.angle_alpha   90.00
_cell.angle_beta   90.00
_cell.angle_gamma   90.00
#
_symmetry.space_group_name_H-M   'P 1'
#
loop_
_entity.id
_entity.type
_entity.pdbx_description
1 polymer ?
#
loop_
_entity_poly.entity_id
_entity_poly.type
_entity_poly.pdbx_seq_one_letter_code
_entity_poly.pdbx_strand_id
1 'polypeptide(L)'
;MFSGVCGVMELAGFAVKMYPDAAGMKWTKLLMNITGNATCAILNEPPETVFADKRMVDLEIRAWRETLAVMRAAHIAPVDLERYPFRQAGAVDPLRPAGADPPRTAQTDRRCARGQAAQPAHRSVHGNKGKSEVRWLNGAVAEKGKAVGVATPVNALLTETLLRLVEIPEERAGWKGAHDRLWAAVQG
;
A
#
# COMPACT_ATOMS: atom_id res chain seq x y z
N MET A 1 -2.13 18.84 26.17
CA MET A 1 -3.09 17.73 26.39
C MET A 1 -2.55 16.36 25.93
N PHE A 2 -1.70 16.28 24.90
CA PHE A 2 -1.13 15.01 24.41
C PHE A 2 0.00 14.43 25.30
N SER A 3 0.75 15.26 26.06
CA SER A 3 1.85 14.80 26.90
C SER A 3 1.41 13.82 28.01
N GLY A 4 0.20 13.97 28.54
CA GLY A 4 -0.33 13.07 29.57
C GLY A 4 -0.60 11.66 29.05
N VAL A 5 -1.16 11.53 27.84
CA VAL A 5 -1.44 10.22 27.23
C VAL A 5 -0.14 9.49 26.88
N CYS A 6 0.85 10.20 26.32
CA CYS A 6 2.16 9.63 26.03
C CYS A 6 2.83 9.09 27.29
N GLY A 7 2.83 9.88 28.38
CA GLY A 7 3.40 9.44 29.67
C GLY A 7 2.74 8.21 30.24
N VAL A 8 1.41 8.10 30.16
CA VAL A 8 0.69 6.89 30.62
C VAL A 8 1.08 5.67 29.77
N MET A 9 1.20 5.82 28.45
CA MET A 9 1.61 4.71 27.57
C MET A 9 3.06 4.29 27.81
N GLU A 10 3.97 5.25 28.03
CA GLU A 10 5.37 4.97 28.36
C GLU A 10 5.48 4.24 29.71
N LEU A 11 4.72 4.66 30.74
CA LEU A 11 4.64 3.97 32.03
C LEU A 11 4.09 2.54 31.89
N ALA A 12 3.21 2.30 30.92
CA ALA A 12 2.71 0.97 30.58
C ALA A 12 3.70 0.13 29.72
N GLY A 13 4.92 0.62 29.48
CA GLY A 13 5.96 -0.10 28.76
C GLY A 13 5.89 0.02 27.23
N PHE A 14 5.07 0.92 26.70
CA PHE A 14 5.03 1.17 25.24
C PHE A 14 6.11 2.18 24.83
N ALA A 15 6.82 1.87 23.76
CA ALA A 15 7.68 2.85 23.10
C ALA A 15 6.81 3.84 22.33
N VAL A 16 6.72 5.09 22.81
CA VAL A 16 5.90 6.13 22.19
C VAL A 16 6.75 7.03 21.33
N LYS A 17 6.36 7.19 20.06
CA LYS A 17 6.99 8.13 19.14
C LYS A 17 5.98 9.13 18.61
N MET A 18 6.27 10.40 18.83
CA MET A 18 5.46 11.51 18.34
C MET A 18 5.90 11.92 16.94
N TYR A 19 4.96 12.07 16.03
CA TYR A 19 5.18 12.63 14.70
C TYR A 19 4.49 13.99 14.62
N PRO A 20 5.22 15.07 14.31
CA PRO A 20 4.62 16.41 14.18
C PRO A 20 3.68 16.51 12.98
N ASP A 21 3.95 15.76 11.92
CA ASP A 21 3.10 15.67 10.73
C ASP A 21 2.30 14.36 10.76
N ALA A 22 1.08 14.44 11.28
CA ALA A 22 0.18 13.29 11.34
C ALA A 22 -0.30 12.84 9.95
N ALA A 23 -0.46 13.76 9.00
CA ALA A 23 -0.86 13.43 7.63
C ALA A 23 0.27 12.68 6.92
N GLY A 24 1.49 13.21 6.95
CA GLY A 24 2.67 12.55 6.39
C GLY A 24 2.88 11.17 6.97
N MET A 25 2.78 11.01 8.30
CA MET A 25 2.91 9.72 8.96
C MET A 25 1.85 8.71 8.49
N LYS A 26 0.58 9.11 8.47
CA LYS A 26 -0.52 8.23 8.04
C LYS A 26 -0.38 7.80 6.58
N TRP A 27 -0.07 8.74 5.68
CA TRP A 27 0.07 8.46 4.26
C TRP A 27 1.33 7.65 3.94
N THR A 28 2.43 7.88 4.65
CA THR A 28 3.63 7.02 4.52
C THR A 28 3.34 5.59 4.97
N LYS A 29 2.62 5.43 6.08
CA LYS A 29 2.18 4.10 6.53
C LYS A 29 1.20 3.46 5.56
N LEU A 30 0.27 4.24 4.98
CA LEU A 30 -0.66 3.77 3.94
C LEU A 30 0.10 3.25 2.72
N LEU A 31 1.07 4.01 2.22
CA LEU A 31 1.92 3.63 1.09
C LEU A 31 2.59 2.26 1.29
N MET A 32 3.02 1.95 2.51
CA MET A 32 3.57 0.64 2.83
C MET A 32 2.49 -0.45 2.90
N ASN A 33 1.33 -0.13 3.48
CA ASN A 33 0.28 -1.09 3.70
C ASN A 33 -0.47 -1.50 2.42
N ILE A 34 -0.48 -0.66 1.38
CA ILE A 34 -1.09 -1.04 0.10
C ILE A 34 -0.27 -2.10 -0.64
N THR A 35 1.04 -2.20 -0.36
CA THR A 35 1.94 -3.11 -1.08
C THR A 35 1.53 -4.56 -0.91
N GLY A 36 1.10 -5.18 -2.00
CA GLY A 36 0.71 -6.58 -2.05
C GLY A 36 -0.59 -6.93 -1.34
N ASN A 37 -1.17 -6.03 -0.55
CA ASN A 37 -2.36 -6.35 0.25
C ASN A 37 -3.55 -6.74 -0.65
N ALA A 38 -3.94 -5.87 -1.56
CA ALA A 38 -5.05 -6.13 -2.47
C ALA A 38 -4.71 -7.20 -3.51
N THR A 39 -3.53 -7.15 -4.11
CA THR A 39 -3.08 -8.06 -5.17
C THR A 39 -3.00 -9.51 -4.67
N CYS A 40 -2.37 -9.75 -3.53
CA CYS A 40 -2.32 -11.08 -2.91
C CYS A 40 -3.71 -11.58 -2.52
N ALA A 41 -4.59 -10.70 -2.04
CA ALA A 41 -5.94 -11.07 -1.67
C ALA A 41 -6.81 -11.41 -2.88
N ILE A 42 -6.69 -10.69 -4.01
CA ILE A 42 -7.37 -10.96 -5.27
C ILE A 42 -6.92 -12.30 -5.85
N LEU A 43 -5.60 -12.49 -5.95
CA LEU A 43 -5.02 -13.70 -6.51
C LEU A 43 -5.10 -14.90 -5.57
N ASN A 44 -5.44 -14.68 -4.30
CA ASN A 44 -5.46 -15.69 -3.25
C ASN A 44 -4.16 -16.49 -3.19
N GLU A 45 -3.03 -15.77 -3.28
CA GLU A 45 -1.68 -16.33 -3.25
C GLU A 45 -0.79 -15.56 -2.27
N PRO A 46 0.23 -16.23 -1.71
CA PRO A 46 1.18 -15.58 -0.82
C PRO A 46 2.09 -14.62 -1.59
N PRO A 47 2.65 -13.60 -0.91
CA PRO A 47 3.50 -12.59 -1.53
C PRO A 47 4.68 -13.16 -2.33
N GLU A 48 5.27 -14.25 -1.88
CA GLU A 48 6.40 -14.91 -2.55
C GLU A 48 6.03 -15.38 -3.96
N THR A 49 4.81 -15.89 -4.14
CA THR A 49 4.29 -16.35 -5.42
C THR A 49 3.91 -15.14 -6.30
N VAL A 50 3.18 -14.19 -5.72
CA VAL A 50 2.73 -13.01 -6.45
C VAL A 50 3.91 -12.19 -6.98
N PHE A 51 4.90 -11.93 -6.16
CA PHE A 51 6.07 -11.11 -6.54
C PHE A 51 7.16 -11.88 -7.32
N ALA A 52 7.00 -13.18 -7.54
CA ALA A 52 7.79 -13.90 -8.53
C ALA A 52 7.43 -13.47 -9.97
N ASP A 53 6.21 -13.00 -10.19
CA ASP A 53 5.78 -12.42 -11.47
C ASP A 53 6.13 -10.92 -11.52
N LYS A 54 7.05 -10.56 -12.42
CA LYS A 54 7.48 -9.16 -12.64
C LYS A 54 6.32 -8.22 -12.96
N ARG A 55 5.26 -8.70 -13.61
CA ARG A 55 4.09 -7.89 -13.95
C ARG A 55 3.34 -7.45 -12.69
N MET A 56 3.30 -8.31 -11.67
CA MET A 56 2.69 -7.95 -10.37
C MET A 56 3.55 -6.93 -9.63
N VAL A 57 4.87 -7.04 -9.72
CA VAL A 57 5.78 -6.00 -9.22
C VAL A 57 5.55 -4.66 -9.93
N ASP A 58 5.41 -4.67 -11.26
CA ASP A 58 5.14 -3.45 -12.04
C ASP A 58 3.78 -2.83 -11.69
N LEU A 59 2.76 -3.66 -11.43
CA LEU A 59 1.44 -3.23 -10.97
C LEU A 59 1.55 -2.49 -9.63
N GLU A 60 2.26 -3.07 -8.67
CA GLU A 60 2.48 -2.44 -7.36
C GLU A 60 3.27 -1.13 -7.46
N ILE A 61 4.28 -1.08 -8.32
CA ILE A 61 5.03 0.16 -8.59
C ILE A 61 4.11 1.25 -9.18
N ARG A 62 3.18 0.89 -10.06
CA ARG A 62 2.18 1.83 -10.58
C ARG A 62 1.26 2.32 -9.48
N ALA A 63 0.71 1.44 -8.62
CA ALA A 63 -0.11 1.82 -7.48
C ALA A 63 0.62 2.78 -6.53
N TRP A 64 1.91 2.53 -6.28
CA TRP A 64 2.76 3.42 -5.49
C TRP A 64 2.94 4.79 -6.14
N ARG A 65 3.22 4.83 -7.45
CA ARG A 65 3.39 6.10 -8.19
C ARG A 65 2.12 6.95 -8.14
N GLU A 66 0.96 6.33 -8.29
CA GLU A 66 -0.33 7.01 -8.12
C GLU A 66 -0.47 7.59 -6.70
N THR A 67 -0.17 6.79 -5.68
CA THR A 67 -0.25 7.22 -4.28
C THR A 67 0.68 8.41 -4.00
N LEU A 68 1.91 8.37 -4.51
CA LEU A 68 2.86 9.47 -4.38
C LEU A 68 2.41 10.72 -5.15
N ALA A 69 1.79 10.56 -6.31
CA ALA A 69 1.21 11.67 -7.06
C ALA A 69 0.06 12.33 -6.29
N VAL A 70 -0.80 11.52 -5.67
CA VAL A 70 -1.89 11.99 -4.80
C VAL A 70 -1.33 12.73 -3.58
N MET A 71 -0.32 12.17 -2.91
CA MET A 71 0.34 12.82 -1.76
C MET A 71 0.91 14.17 -2.16
N ARG A 72 1.60 14.24 -3.31
CA ARG A 72 2.16 15.49 -3.83
C ARG A 72 1.08 16.53 -4.10
N ALA A 73 0.01 16.16 -4.80
CA ALA A 73 -1.10 17.06 -5.11
C ALA A 73 -1.87 17.52 -3.86
N ALA A 74 -1.87 16.69 -2.81
CA ALA A 74 -2.46 17.02 -1.51
C ALA A 74 -1.50 17.75 -0.57
N HIS A 75 -0.29 18.12 -1.00
CA HIS A 75 0.76 18.74 -0.18
C HIS A 75 1.13 17.91 1.06
N ILE A 76 1.08 16.58 0.96
CA ILE A 76 1.47 15.64 2.01
C ILE A 76 2.88 15.12 1.72
N ALA A 77 3.83 15.48 2.56
CA ALA A 77 5.20 15.00 2.44
C ALA A 77 5.35 13.61 3.10
N PRO A 78 6.06 12.66 2.47
CA PRO A 78 6.44 11.42 3.16
C PRO A 78 7.34 11.73 4.36
N VAL A 79 7.21 10.94 5.42
CA VAL A 79 8.04 11.04 6.63
C VAL A 79 8.80 9.74 6.87
N ASP A 80 9.96 9.85 7.50
CA ASP A 80 10.71 8.67 7.93
C ASP A 80 9.98 8.00 9.11
N LEU A 81 9.64 6.74 8.92
CA LEU A 81 9.13 5.90 9.99
C LEU A 81 10.29 5.13 10.61
N GLU A 82 10.18 4.77 11.89
CA GLU A 82 11.28 4.23 12.70
C GLU A 82 12.03 3.06 12.06
N ARG A 83 11.33 2.20 11.32
CA ARG A 83 11.91 1.04 10.62
C ARG A 83 12.06 1.26 9.12
N TYR A 84 11.67 2.43 8.62
CA TYR A 84 11.57 2.70 7.19
C TYR A 84 11.99 4.14 6.90
N PRO A 85 13.28 4.38 6.65
CA PRO A 85 13.82 5.71 6.34
C PRO A 85 13.51 6.10 4.89
N PHE A 86 12.27 6.43 4.59
CA PHE A 86 11.78 6.74 3.25
C PHE A 86 12.55 7.88 2.58
N ARG A 87 12.88 8.92 3.35
CA ARG A 87 13.60 10.10 2.85
C ARG A 87 15.06 9.79 2.57
N GLN A 88 15.70 8.94 3.39
CA GLN A 88 17.11 8.58 3.26
C GLN A 88 17.35 7.54 2.16
N ALA A 89 16.37 6.68 1.87
CA ALA A 89 16.49 5.66 0.84
C ALA A 89 16.52 6.23 -0.60
N GLY A 90 16.39 7.55 -0.79
CA GLY A 90 16.32 8.17 -2.11
C GLY A 90 15.11 7.68 -2.95
N ALA A 91 14.25 6.86 -2.34
CA ALA A 91 13.15 6.21 -3.03
C ALA A 91 12.06 7.20 -3.42
N VAL A 92 12.02 8.36 -2.76
CA VAL A 92 10.98 9.34 -3.00
C VAL A 92 11.55 10.75 -2.88
N ASP A 93 12.05 11.29 -3.98
CA ASP A 93 12.10 12.73 -4.14
C ASP A 93 10.72 13.19 -4.64
N PRO A 94 9.86 13.77 -3.79
CA PRO A 94 8.53 14.21 -4.18
C PRO A 94 8.57 15.34 -5.23
N LEU A 95 9.73 15.95 -5.46
CA LEU A 95 9.94 17.03 -6.44
C LEU A 95 10.54 16.51 -7.74
N ARG A 96 10.88 15.23 -7.85
CA ARG A 96 11.47 14.66 -9.05
C ARG A 96 10.42 14.53 -10.14
N PRO A 97 10.66 15.06 -11.35
CA PRO A 97 9.70 14.96 -12.45
C PRO A 97 9.42 13.51 -12.84
N ALA A 98 8.17 13.23 -13.21
CA ALA A 98 7.78 11.92 -13.73
C ALA A 98 8.62 11.60 -14.96
N GLY A 99 9.40 10.50 -14.92
CA GLY A 99 10.27 10.07 -16.02
C GLY A 99 11.77 10.04 -15.71
N ALA A 100 12.20 10.52 -14.55
CA ALA A 100 13.59 10.34 -14.13
C ALA A 100 13.78 8.92 -13.56
N ASP A 101 14.76 8.16 -14.08
CA ASP A 101 15.08 6.81 -13.63
C ASP A 101 15.33 6.78 -12.10
N PRO A 102 14.86 5.73 -11.39
CA PRO A 102 15.17 5.56 -9.99
C PRO A 102 16.69 5.44 -9.80
N PRO A 103 17.25 5.96 -8.70
CA PRO A 103 18.66 5.76 -8.42
C PRO A 103 18.95 4.25 -8.38
N ARG A 104 20.03 3.83 -9.03
CA ARG A 104 20.47 2.42 -9.16
C ARG A 104 20.75 1.68 -7.84
N THR A 105 20.55 2.34 -6.70
CA THR A 105 20.78 1.80 -5.35
C THR A 105 19.54 1.23 -4.66
N ALA A 106 18.39 1.22 -5.32
CA ALA A 106 17.25 0.43 -4.85
C ALA A 106 17.46 -1.06 -5.15
N GLN A 107 18.58 -1.58 -4.68
CA GLN A 107 18.75 -3.01 -4.45
C GLN A 107 17.75 -3.33 -3.35
N THR A 108 16.64 -3.94 -3.75
CA THR A 108 15.63 -4.47 -2.85
C THR A 108 16.36 -5.32 -1.81
N ASP A 109 16.58 -4.74 -0.64
CA ASP A 109 17.19 -5.47 0.45
C ASP A 109 16.17 -6.55 0.83
N ARG A 110 16.47 -7.79 0.42
CA ARG A 110 15.69 -8.99 0.75
C ARG A 110 15.49 -9.16 2.26
N ARG A 111 16.17 -8.36 3.07
CA ARG A 111 15.99 -8.26 4.52
C ARG A 111 14.72 -7.50 4.92
N CYS A 112 14.26 -6.51 4.14
CA CYS A 112 12.98 -5.85 4.41
C CYS A 112 11.79 -6.80 4.26
N ALA A 113 11.86 -7.74 3.31
CA ALA A 113 10.82 -8.75 3.12
C ALA A 113 10.78 -9.80 4.25
N ARG A 114 11.88 -10.01 4.99
CA ARG A 114 11.92 -10.96 6.12
C ARG A 114 11.51 -10.38 7.47
N GLY A 115 11.43 -9.07 7.61
CA GLY A 115 11.11 -8.40 8.88
C GLY A 115 9.63 -8.18 9.12
N GLN A 116 8.82 -8.19 8.08
CA GLN A 116 7.38 -8.37 8.18
C GLN A 116 7.12 -9.86 7.97
N ALA A 117 6.94 -10.60 9.08
CA ALA A 117 6.09 -11.76 9.01
C ALA A 117 4.78 -11.24 8.41
N ALA A 118 4.59 -11.47 7.12
CA ALA A 118 3.38 -11.10 6.42
C ALA A 118 2.24 -11.64 7.27
N GLN A 119 1.49 -10.75 7.87
CA GLN A 119 0.19 -11.19 8.38
C GLN A 119 -0.46 -11.77 7.13
N PRO A 120 -0.80 -13.06 7.14
CA PRO A 120 -1.19 -13.71 5.92
C PRO A 120 -2.34 -12.90 5.35
N ALA A 121 -2.25 -12.53 4.07
CA ALA A 121 -3.30 -11.85 3.32
C ALA A 121 -4.66 -12.54 3.48
N HIS A 122 -4.61 -13.81 3.86
CA HIS A 122 -5.71 -14.63 4.36
C HIS A 122 -6.56 -14.00 5.47
N ARG A 123 -6.02 -13.12 6.32
CA ARG A 123 -6.81 -12.52 7.40
C ARG A 123 -7.76 -11.43 6.92
N SER A 124 -7.38 -10.68 5.89
CA SER A 124 -8.24 -9.61 5.36
C SER A 124 -9.46 -10.14 4.60
N VAL A 125 -9.39 -11.39 4.10
CA VAL A 125 -10.46 -12.03 3.33
C VAL A 125 -11.29 -13.00 4.18
N HIS A 126 -10.71 -13.66 5.19
CA HIS A 126 -11.37 -14.72 5.97
C HIS A 126 -11.82 -14.30 7.37
N GLY A 127 -11.34 -13.17 7.90
CA GLY A 127 -11.56 -12.80 9.30
C GLY A 127 -12.69 -11.82 9.58
N ASN A 128 -13.23 -11.14 8.58
CA ASN A 128 -14.30 -10.15 8.78
C ASN A 128 -15.43 -10.43 7.80
N LYS A 129 -16.53 -10.97 8.30
CA LYS A 129 -17.78 -11.21 7.56
C LYS A 129 -18.14 -10.02 6.66
N GLY A 130 -17.78 -10.08 5.37
CA GLY A 130 -18.16 -9.11 4.35
C GLY A 130 -17.47 -7.73 4.39
N LYS A 131 -16.38 -7.53 5.18
CA LYS A 131 -15.68 -6.25 5.24
C LYS A 131 -14.22 -6.45 4.81
N SER A 132 -13.78 -5.71 3.82
CA SER A 132 -12.38 -5.64 3.39
C SER A 132 -11.76 -4.29 3.80
N GLU A 133 -10.52 -4.31 4.26
CA GLU A 133 -9.75 -3.08 4.55
C GLU A 133 -9.36 -2.32 3.27
N VAL A 134 -9.48 -2.93 2.09
CA VAL A 134 -9.08 -2.33 0.81
C VAL A 134 -9.72 -0.96 0.59
N ARG A 135 -10.94 -0.74 1.09
CA ARG A 135 -11.62 0.57 1.02
C ARG A 135 -10.81 1.67 1.72
N TRP A 136 -10.16 1.33 2.83
CA TRP A 136 -9.37 2.25 3.65
C TRP A 136 -7.89 2.30 3.24
N LEU A 137 -7.48 1.42 2.33
CA LEU A 137 -6.14 1.33 1.76
C LEU A 137 -6.15 1.89 0.33
N ASN A 138 -6.18 1.05 -0.70
CA ASN A 138 -6.20 1.48 -2.10
C ASN A 138 -7.40 2.38 -2.40
N GLY A 139 -8.57 2.12 -1.79
CA GLY A 139 -9.76 2.96 -1.91
C GLY A 139 -9.58 4.37 -1.38
N ALA A 140 -8.86 4.55 -0.27
CA ALA A 140 -8.53 5.87 0.24
C ALA A 140 -7.63 6.67 -0.72
N VAL A 141 -6.72 5.99 -1.44
CA VAL A 141 -5.90 6.60 -2.49
C VAL A 141 -6.78 7.05 -3.65
N ALA A 142 -7.68 6.18 -4.11
CA ALA A 142 -8.58 6.49 -5.22
C ALA A 142 -9.53 7.65 -4.89
N GLU A 143 -10.09 7.66 -3.70
CA GLU A 143 -10.98 8.73 -3.24
C GLU A 143 -10.24 10.06 -3.11
N LYS A 144 -9.08 10.07 -2.48
CA LYS A 144 -8.26 11.27 -2.36
C LYS A 144 -7.77 11.75 -3.73
N GLY A 145 -7.42 10.83 -4.64
CA GLY A 145 -7.05 11.15 -6.02
C GLY A 145 -8.13 11.93 -6.74
N LYS A 146 -9.38 11.48 -6.66
CA LYS A 146 -10.54 12.20 -7.20
C LYS A 146 -10.65 13.61 -6.61
N ALA A 147 -10.46 13.75 -5.30
CA ALA A 147 -10.57 15.03 -4.61
C ALA A 147 -9.47 16.05 -4.99
N VAL A 148 -8.30 15.58 -5.43
CA VAL A 148 -7.16 16.45 -5.80
C VAL A 148 -6.86 16.45 -7.31
N GLY A 149 -7.74 15.83 -8.13
CA GLY A 149 -7.61 15.81 -9.59
C GLY A 149 -6.50 14.93 -10.11
N VAL A 150 -6.12 13.87 -9.38
CA VAL A 150 -5.09 12.90 -9.79
C VAL A 150 -5.74 11.57 -10.15
N ALA A 151 -5.49 11.07 -11.36
CA ALA A 151 -5.95 9.76 -11.79
C ALA A 151 -5.22 8.64 -11.02
N THR A 152 -5.98 7.65 -10.56
CA THR A 152 -5.49 6.51 -9.77
C THR A 152 -6.12 5.20 -10.27
N PRO A 153 -5.96 4.86 -11.58
CA PRO A 153 -6.66 3.74 -12.18
C PRO A 153 -6.30 2.40 -11.54
N VAL A 154 -5.03 2.18 -11.17
CA VAL A 154 -4.61 0.91 -10.55
C VAL A 154 -5.19 0.77 -9.15
N ASN A 155 -5.10 1.80 -8.31
CA ASN A 155 -5.68 1.75 -6.96
C ASN A 155 -7.20 1.59 -7.00
N ALA A 156 -7.88 2.24 -7.94
CA ALA A 156 -9.33 2.10 -8.15
C ALA A 156 -9.68 0.66 -8.56
N LEU A 157 -8.99 0.11 -9.58
CA LEU A 157 -9.22 -1.26 -10.06
C LEU A 157 -9.02 -2.30 -8.94
N LEU A 158 -7.92 -2.22 -8.20
CA LEU A 158 -7.64 -3.13 -7.09
C LEU A 158 -8.74 -3.07 -6.03
N THR A 159 -9.21 -1.86 -5.72
CA THR A 159 -10.30 -1.65 -4.76
C THR A 159 -11.59 -2.28 -5.24
N GLU A 160 -12.03 -1.95 -6.46
CA GLU A 160 -13.28 -2.43 -7.05
C GLU A 160 -13.27 -3.94 -7.19
N THR A 161 -12.17 -4.51 -7.71
CA THR A 161 -12.02 -5.96 -7.87
C THR A 161 -12.13 -6.68 -6.53
N LEU A 162 -11.37 -6.24 -5.51
CA LEU A 162 -11.39 -6.93 -4.22
C LEU A 162 -12.74 -6.77 -3.50
N LEU A 163 -13.38 -5.60 -3.57
CA LEU A 163 -14.72 -5.40 -3.00
C LEU A 163 -15.74 -6.32 -3.69
N ARG A 164 -15.71 -6.41 -5.01
CA ARG A 164 -16.58 -7.34 -5.76
C ARG A 164 -16.37 -8.79 -5.32
N LEU A 165 -15.13 -9.23 -5.12
CA LEU A 165 -14.82 -10.58 -4.64
C LEU A 165 -15.25 -10.82 -3.19
N VAL A 166 -15.43 -9.79 -2.40
CA VAL A 166 -16.01 -9.88 -1.06
C VAL A 166 -17.53 -10.01 -1.13
N GLU A 167 -18.18 -9.28 -2.05
CA GLU A 167 -19.62 -9.28 -2.25
C GLU A 167 -20.11 -10.55 -2.96
N ILE A 168 -19.31 -11.09 -3.91
CA ILE A 168 -19.63 -12.25 -4.74
C ILE A 168 -18.53 -13.31 -4.57
N PRO A 169 -18.56 -14.09 -3.47
CA PRO A 169 -17.49 -15.05 -3.15
C PRO A 169 -17.29 -16.14 -4.21
N GLU A 170 -18.31 -16.42 -5.01
CA GLU A 170 -18.27 -17.44 -6.07
C GLU A 170 -17.27 -17.07 -7.18
N GLU A 171 -17.06 -15.76 -7.42
CA GLU A 171 -16.10 -15.30 -8.42
C GLU A 171 -14.64 -15.54 -8.01
N ARG A 172 -14.35 -15.78 -6.74
CA ARG A 172 -12.98 -15.94 -6.21
C ARG A 172 -12.21 -17.08 -6.86
N ALA A 173 -12.89 -18.18 -7.16
CA ALA A 173 -12.26 -19.33 -7.80
C ALA A 173 -11.63 -18.97 -9.15
N GLY A 174 -12.25 -18.07 -9.90
CA GLY A 174 -11.76 -17.60 -11.20
C GLY A 174 -10.64 -16.55 -11.10
N TRP A 175 -10.29 -16.09 -9.88
CA TRP A 175 -9.21 -15.12 -9.65
C TRP A 175 -7.98 -15.76 -9.01
N LYS A 176 -8.09 -16.97 -8.45
CA LYS A 176 -6.96 -17.65 -7.84
C LYS A 176 -5.85 -17.89 -8.86
N GLY A 177 -4.69 -17.32 -8.65
CA GLY A 177 -3.54 -17.41 -9.54
C GLY A 177 -3.74 -16.76 -10.92
N ALA A 178 -4.78 -15.95 -11.12
CA ALA A 178 -5.13 -15.36 -12.41
C ALA A 178 -4.31 -14.09 -12.72
N HIS A 179 -2.98 -14.20 -12.72
CA HIS A 179 -2.06 -13.10 -12.98
C HIS A 179 -2.31 -12.41 -14.32
N ASP A 180 -2.56 -13.21 -15.38
CA ASP A 180 -2.84 -12.68 -16.72
C ASP A 180 -4.10 -11.83 -16.74
N ARG A 181 -5.15 -12.30 -16.05
CA ARG A 181 -6.41 -11.58 -15.94
C ARG A 181 -6.26 -10.26 -15.22
N LEU A 182 -5.54 -10.25 -14.08
CA LEU A 182 -5.31 -9.03 -13.31
C LEU A 182 -4.45 -8.04 -14.11
N TRP A 183 -3.40 -8.54 -14.78
CA TRP A 183 -2.54 -7.71 -15.60
C TRP A 183 -3.30 -7.09 -16.77
N ALA A 184 -4.13 -7.88 -17.49
CA ALA A 184 -4.95 -7.38 -18.58
C ALA A 184 -5.92 -6.27 -18.13
N ALA A 185 -6.54 -6.44 -16.96
CA ALA A 185 -7.45 -5.44 -16.39
C ALA A 185 -6.77 -4.10 -16.06
N VAL A 186 -5.46 -4.09 -15.80
CA VAL A 186 -4.68 -2.87 -15.52
C VAL A 186 -4.24 -2.15 -16.82
N GLN A 187 -4.27 -2.84 -17.97
CA GLN A 187 -3.84 -2.27 -19.26
C GLN A 187 -4.99 -1.61 -20.05
N GLY A 188 -6.23 -1.98 -19.77
CA GLY A 188 -7.45 -1.43 -20.39
C GLY A 188 -7.93 -0.20 -19.67
#